data_aaee4df9d47b6b14c47aec97cd2fe1a3
#
_entry.id   aaee4df9d47b6b14c47aec97cd2fe1a3
#
_cell.length_a   1.000
_cell.length_b   1.000
_cell.length_c   1.000
_cell.angle_alpha   90.00
_cell.angle_beta   90.00
_cell.angle_gamma   90.00
#
_symmetry.space_group_name_H-M   'P 1'
#
loop_
_entity.id
_entity.type
_entity.pdbx_description
1 polymer ?
#
loop_
_entity_poly.entity_id
_entity_poly.type
_entity_poly.pdbx_seq_one_letter_code
_entity_poly.pdbx_strand_id
1 'polypeptide(L)'
;MLRKQRFKKSSTIKIIPAYHFFPLLFFVAVTLIMVKPAWGIRRTNVKHLFDMTANLNAASDVCVSKDGRIYVVDGLNHKIRVFNHQGNYISSFGTKGSGNGEFRFPLGIDVDDSGQVYIADSGNHRVQIFKPNGNYIAKIKIPSKDGNPSDPTDVVVDDSRNRCYIVDNDNHRILVYDLATLTLIDTYGTPGTDKRAFRYPFLITLNKAKYLYIVDVINTRVQVLNPDGLFVAFIGGWGVEKGEFFRPKGVAIDKDSRVFVSDSYMGIIQVFDSNGEFHAVVGDPGKGAVKKFVTPTGLFIDNRNRLYVVEMLANKVSVYHIEDDVE
;
A
#
# COMPACT_ATOMS: atom_id res chain seq x y z
N MET A 1 45.41 -12.48 54.74
CA MET A 1 45.38 -13.32 55.94
C MET A 1 44.45 -14.47 55.68
N LEU A 2 45.05 -15.66 55.78
CA LEU A 2 44.52 -17.00 55.65
C LEU A 2 43.45 -17.33 56.71
N ARG A 3 42.46 -18.14 56.35
CA ARG A 3 42.19 -19.40 57.06
C ARG A 3 41.17 -20.29 56.33
N LYS A 4 41.66 -21.47 56.00
CA LYS A 4 40.97 -22.72 55.66
C LYS A 4 40.41 -23.39 56.93
N GLN A 5 39.32 -24.19 56.79
CA GLN A 5 39.08 -25.53 57.44
C GLN A 5 37.78 -26.06 56.86
N ARG A 6 37.74 -27.15 56.18
CA ARG A 6 38.00 -28.62 56.31
C ARG A 6 36.95 -29.36 57.13
N PHE A 7 36.26 -30.24 56.41
CA PHE A 7 35.84 -31.62 56.65
C PHE A 7 34.99 -31.99 57.88
N LYS A 8 33.88 -32.73 57.59
CA LYS A 8 33.73 -34.10 58.11
C LYS A 8 32.68 -34.90 57.36
N LYS A 9 33.06 -36.14 56.98
CA LYS A 9 32.23 -37.28 56.51
C LYS A 9 31.63 -38.02 57.70
N SER A 10 30.45 -38.67 57.49
CA SER A 10 30.02 -39.89 58.18
C SER A 10 28.77 -40.40 57.46
N SER A 11 28.74 -41.43 56.74
CA SER A 11 28.68 -42.86 56.87
C SER A 11 27.24 -43.40 56.96
N THR A 12 26.83 -44.06 55.92
CA THR A 12 26.22 -45.35 55.67
C THR A 12 25.12 -45.84 56.62
N ILE A 13 23.95 -46.18 56.06
CA ILE A 13 23.19 -47.39 56.34
C ILE A 13 22.47 -47.89 55.08
N LYS A 14 22.71 -49.10 54.66
CA LYS A 14 22.03 -49.90 53.62
C LYS A 14 20.76 -50.52 54.21
N ILE A 15 19.67 -50.44 53.45
CA ILE A 15 18.61 -51.48 53.53
C ILE A 15 18.04 -51.71 52.12
N ILE A 16 18.07 -52.94 51.62
CA ILE A 16 17.39 -53.52 50.47
C ILE A 16 16.56 -54.71 51.15
N PRO A 17 15.48 -55.23 50.58
CA PRO A 17 14.72 -55.06 49.36
C PRO A 17 13.17 -55.10 49.51
N ALA A 18 12.44 -54.77 48.46
CA ALA A 18 11.20 -55.44 48.13
C ALA A 18 10.90 -55.26 46.61
N TYR A 19 10.97 -56.39 45.93
CA TYR A 19 10.55 -56.54 44.55
C TYR A 19 9.04 -56.37 44.42
N HIS A 20 8.57 -55.37 43.67
CA HIS A 20 7.23 -55.37 43.08
C HIS A 20 7.35 -55.23 41.58
N PHE A 21 7.01 -56.32 40.89
CA PHE A 21 6.79 -56.32 39.45
C PHE A 21 5.63 -55.38 39.11
N PHE A 22 5.90 -54.30 38.39
CA PHE A 22 4.90 -53.54 37.64
C PHE A 22 5.15 -53.79 36.16
N PRO A 23 4.11 -54.12 35.36
CA PRO A 23 4.28 -54.29 33.92
C PRO A 23 4.56 -52.94 33.26
N LEU A 24 5.64 -52.91 32.50
CA LEU A 24 6.07 -51.79 31.70
C LEU A 24 5.06 -51.63 30.54
N LEU A 25 4.06 -50.79 30.72
CA LEU A 25 3.23 -50.31 29.62
C LEU A 25 4.09 -49.30 28.79
N PHE A 26 4.61 -49.80 27.66
CA PHE A 26 5.17 -48.94 26.63
C PHE A 26 4.05 -48.09 26.04
N PHE A 27 3.89 -46.87 26.54
CA PHE A 27 3.20 -45.81 25.78
C PHE A 27 4.10 -45.40 24.62
N VAL A 28 3.87 -46.00 23.44
CA VAL A 28 4.34 -45.43 22.18
C VAL A 28 3.55 -44.15 21.96
N ALA A 29 4.09 -43.02 22.38
CA ALA A 29 3.61 -41.74 21.96
C ALA A 29 3.85 -41.61 20.45
N VAL A 30 2.84 -42.01 19.66
CA VAL A 30 2.79 -41.62 18.25
C VAL A 30 2.61 -40.13 18.24
N THR A 31 3.72 -39.40 18.17
CA THR A 31 3.70 -37.99 17.78
C THR A 31 3.18 -37.98 16.34
N LEU A 32 1.87 -37.73 16.21
CA LEU A 32 1.29 -37.31 14.95
C LEU A 32 1.97 -35.96 14.63
N ILE A 33 3.04 -36.03 13.85
CA ILE A 33 3.53 -34.84 13.17
C ILE A 33 2.39 -34.49 12.23
N MET A 34 1.56 -33.54 12.65
CA MET A 34 0.63 -32.87 11.77
C MET A 34 1.50 -32.15 10.75
N VAL A 35 1.85 -32.83 9.67
CA VAL A 35 2.35 -32.22 8.45
C VAL A 35 1.21 -31.26 8.05
N LYS A 36 1.38 -29.98 8.37
CA LYS A 36 0.50 -28.96 7.80
C LYS A 36 0.56 -29.21 6.30
N PRO A 37 -0.57 -29.51 5.63
CA PRO A 37 -0.53 -29.64 4.20
C PRO A 37 0.13 -28.35 3.69
N ALA A 38 1.08 -28.50 2.76
CA ALA A 38 1.66 -27.36 2.06
C ALA A 38 0.52 -26.73 1.24
N TRP A 39 -0.28 -25.91 1.92
CA TRP A 39 -1.35 -25.16 1.29
C TRP A 39 -0.66 -24.22 0.31
N GLY A 40 -0.87 -24.49 -0.97
CA GLY A 40 -0.37 -23.63 -2.03
C GLY A 40 -0.77 -22.18 -1.72
N ILE A 41 -0.01 -21.23 -2.21
CA ILE A 41 -0.37 -19.81 -2.06
C ILE A 41 -1.73 -19.62 -2.74
N ARG A 42 -2.76 -19.19 -1.98
CA ARG A 42 -4.05 -18.81 -2.54
C ARG A 42 -3.84 -17.66 -3.52
N ARG A 43 -4.54 -17.67 -4.64
CA ARG A 43 -4.41 -16.68 -5.70
C ARG A 43 -5.73 -16.02 -5.99
N THR A 44 -5.73 -14.69 -6.02
CA THR A 44 -6.79 -13.91 -6.63
C THR A 44 -6.48 -13.82 -8.12
N ASN A 45 -7.27 -14.51 -8.94
CA ASN A 45 -7.03 -14.57 -10.38
C ASN A 45 -7.38 -13.24 -11.03
N VAL A 46 -6.59 -12.87 -12.05
CA VAL A 46 -6.85 -11.67 -12.84
C VAL A 46 -6.72 -11.98 -14.33
N LYS A 47 -7.67 -11.51 -15.12
CA LYS A 47 -7.65 -11.62 -16.57
C LYS A 47 -7.11 -10.32 -17.16
N HIS A 48 -6.00 -10.39 -17.90
CA HIS A 48 -5.46 -9.22 -18.61
C HIS A 48 -6.46 -8.68 -19.64
N LEU A 49 -6.65 -7.36 -19.65
CA LEU A 49 -7.54 -6.66 -20.59
C LEU A 49 -6.73 -5.91 -21.65
N PHE A 50 -5.88 -4.99 -21.22
CA PHE A 50 -5.03 -4.17 -22.10
C PHE A 50 -3.88 -3.51 -21.32
N ASP A 51 -2.89 -3.03 -22.08
CA ASP A 51 -1.79 -2.20 -21.55
C ASP A 51 -1.90 -0.78 -22.13
N MET A 52 -1.60 0.23 -21.32
CA MET A 52 -1.45 1.63 -21.72
C MET A 52 0.03 2.00 -21.67
N THR A 53 0.60 2.43 -22.80
CA THR A 53 2.02 2.80 -22.91
C THR A 53 2.21 4.27 -23.29
N ALA A 54 1.71 4.71 -24.45
CA ALA A 54 1.70 6.11 -24.95
C ALA A 54 2.97 6.92 -24.62
N ASN A 55 4.16 6.31 -24.76
CA ASN A 55 5.45 6.91 -24.42
C ASN A 55 5.54 7.35 -22.92
N LEU A 56 4.98 6.59 -22.01
CA LEU A 56 5.17 6.77 -20.57
C LEU A 56 6.65 6.65 -20.19
N ASN A 57 7.06 7.44 -19.20
CA ASN A 57 8.41 7.40 -18.67
C ASN A 57 8.37 7.52 -17.15
N ALA A 58 8.63 6.41 -16.45
CA ALA A 58 8.49 6.28 -15.01
C ALA A 58 7.12 6.76 -14.51
N ALA A 59 6.06 6.17 -15.06
CA ALA A 59 4.73 6.38 -14.53
C ALA A 59 4.70 6.00 -13.04
N SER A 60 4.02 6.80 -12.22
CA SER A 60 4.02 6.63 -10.76
C SER A 60 2.67 6.20 -10.22
N ASP A 61 1.58 6.78 -10.74
CA ASP A 61 0.24 6.55 -10.23
C ASP A 61 -0.84 6.67 -11.31
N VAL A 62 -2.06 6.20 -11.00
CA VAL A 62 -3.21 6.14 -11.91
C VAL A 62 -4.51 6.30 -11.15
N CYS A 63 -5.45 7.06 -11.71
CA CYS A 63 -6.84 7.11 -11.23
C CYS A 63 -7.84 7.07 -12.38
N VAL A 64 -9.11 6.79 -12.07
CA VAL A 64 -10.19 6.69 -13.05
C VAL A 64 -11.39 7.51 -12.58
N SER A 65 -11.82 8.46 -13.39
CA SER A 65 -13.00 9.27 -13.13
C SER A 65 -14.32 8.50 -13.33
N LYS A 66 -15.41 9.02 -12.78
CA LYS A 66 -16.75 8.42 -12.90
C LYS A 66 -17.22 8.26 -14.36
N ASP A 67 -16.78 9.14 -15.26
CA ASP A 67 -17.08 9.08 -16.71
C ASP A 67 -16.17 8.08 -17.45
N GLY A 68 -15.23 7.43 -16.75
CA GLY A 68 -14.36 6.38 -17.26
C GLY A 68 -13.07 6.88 -17.92
N ARG A 69 -12.72 8.15 -17.79
CA ARG A 69 -11.38 8.62 -18.19
C ARG A 69 -10.34 8.11 -17.21
N ILE A 70 -9.22 7.66 -17.78
CA ILE A 70 -8.08 7.16 -17.01
C ILE A 70 -6.98 8.23 -17.08
N TYR A 71 -6.52 8.67 -15.92
CA TYR A 71 -5.43 9.63 -15.80
C TYR A 71 -4.21 8.92 -15.24
N VAL A 72 -3.06 9.07 -15.91
CA VAL A 72 -1.79 8.45 -15.53
C VAL A 72 -0.75 9.54 -15.31
N VAL A 73 -0.09 9.50 -14.17
CA VAL A 73 1.05 10.38 -13.88
C VAL A 73 2.28 9.88 -14.64
N ASP A 74 2.75 10.66 -15.60
CA ASP A 74 3.94 10.40 -16.41
C ASP A 74 5.11 11.19 -15.84
N GLY A 75 5.67 10.69 -14.73
CA GLY A 75 6.50 11.45 -13.77
C GLY A 75 7.73 12.11 -14.39
N LEU A 76 8.56 11.36 -15.13
CA LEU A 76 9.77 11.90 -15.76
C LEU A 76 9.50 12.74 -17.01
N ASN A 77 8.32 12.60 -17.62
CA ASN A 77 7.88 13.47 -18.71
C ASN A 77 7.17 14.73 -18.20
N HIS A 78 6.97 14.87 -16.89
CA HIS A 78 6.29 16.02 -16.25
C HIS A 78 4.91 16.30 -16.84
N LYS A 79 4.11 15.23 -17.03
CA LYS A 79 2.79 15.27 -17.69
C LYS A 79 1.80 14.36 -17.01
N ILE A 80 0.53 14.64 -17.28
CA ILE A 80 -0.56 13.71 -17.04
C ILE A 80 -1.05 13.20 -18.39
N ARG A 81 -1.10 11.88 -18.56
CA ARG A 81 -1.65 11.23 -19.76
C ARG A 81 -3.10 10.86 -19.52
N VAL A 82 -3.94 11.10 -20.51
CA VAL A 82 -5.37 10.82 -20.44
C VAL A 82 -5.73 9.75 -21.46
N PHE A 83 -6.41 8.70 -20.99
CA PHE A 83 -6.89 7.61 -21.82
C PHE A 83 -8.41 7.44 -21.66
N ASN A 84 -9.06 6.83 -22.64
CA ASN A 84 -10.44 6.42 -22.49
C ASN A 84 -10.55 5.09 -21.71
N HIS A 85 -11.76 4.68 -21.41
CA HIS A 85 -12.04 3.45 -20.65
C HIS A 85 -11.60 2.13 -21.35
N GLN A 86 -11.19 2.19 -22.61
CA GLN A 86 -10.62 1.07 -23.39
C GLN A 86 -9.08 1.11 -23.41
N GLY A 87 -8.44 2.10 -22.78
CA GLY A 87 -7.00 2.26 -22.76
C GLY A 87 -6.41 3.00 -23.97
N ASN A 88 -7.26 3.57 -24.83
CA ASN A 88 -6.78 4.37 -25.95
C ASN A 88 -6.40 5.78 -25.50
N TYR A 89 -5.22 6.23 -25.89
CA TYR A 89 -4.73 7.58 -25.59
C TYR A 89 -5.66 8.65 -26.17
N ILE A 90 -6.02 9.65 -25.37
CA ILE A 90 -6.85 10.79 -25.76
C ILE A 90 -6.00 12.06 -25.88
N SER A 91 -5.29 12.41 -24.79
CA SER A 91 -4.58 13.67 -24.68
C SER A 91 -3.56 13.63 -23.54
N SER A 92 -2.81 14.71 -23.38
CA SER A 92 -2.00 14.96 -22.20
C SER A 92 -1.98 16.44 -21.88
N PHE A 93 -1.73 16.76 -20.60
CA PHE A 93 -1.52 18.12 -20.14
C PHE A 93 -0.34 18.20 -19.19
N GLY A 94 0.16 19.42 -18.96
CA GLY A 94 1.35 19.67 -18.17
C GLY A 94 2.62 19.73 -19.00
N THR A 95 3.58 20.51 -18.51
CA THR A 95 4.93 20.66 -19.04
C THR A 95 5.91 20.82 -17.89
N LYS A 96 7.21 20.63 -18.12
CA LYS A 96 8.23 20.82 -17.09
C LYS A 96 8.31 22.30 -16.67
N GLY A 97 8.18 22.57 -15.36
CA GLY A 97 8.34 23.90 -14.81
C GLY A 97 7.72 24.05 -13.42
N SER A 98 7.54 25.32 -12.98
CA SER A 98 6.97 25.67 -11.66
C SER A 98 5.77 26.63 -11.75
N GLY A 99 5.37 27.04 -12.95
CA GLY A 99 4.17 27.84 -13.21
C GLY A 99 2.88 27.05 -12.99
N ASN A 100 1.73 27.72 -13.14
CA ASN A 100 0.43 27.04 -13.09
C ASN A 100 0.27 26.17 -14.34
N GLY A 101 -0.07 24.88 -14.12
CA GLY A 101 -0.14 23.90 -15.21
C GLY A 101 1.19 23.28 -15.59
N GLU A 102 2.29 23.67 -14.95
CA GLU A 102 3.60 23.05 -15.11
C GLU A 102 3.88 22.12 -13.93
N PHE A 103 4.68 21.07 -14.16
CA PHE A 103 5.01 20.07 -13.14
C PHE A 103 6.53 19.88 -12.99
N ARG A 104 6.92 19.48 -11.80
CA ARG A 104 8.25 18.99 -11.49
C ARG A 104 8.14 17.65 -10.75
N PHE A 105 8.37 16.56 -11.44
CA PHE A 105 8.25 15.22 -10.90
C PHE A 105 6.91 14.98 -10.17
N PRO A 106 5.76 15.10 -10.87
CA PRO A 106 4.48 14.74 -10.27
C PRO A 106 4.46 13.26 -9.90
N LEU A 107 3.82 12.87 -8.77
CA LEU A 107 3.85 11.50 -8.26
C LEU A 107 2.47 10.89 -8.11
N GLY A 108 1.54 11.51 -7.40
CA GLY A 108 0.23 10.98 -7.09
C GLY A 108 -0.91 11.76 -7.75
N ILE A 109 -2.06 11.11 -7.90
CA ILE A 109 -3.22 11.67 -8.59
C ILE A 109 -4.53 11.11 -8.08
N ASP A 110 -5.53 11.96 -7.91
CA ASP A 110 -6.91 11.54 -7.68
C ASP A 110 -7.89 12.44 -8.42
N VAL A 111 -9.15 12.02 -8.48
CA VAL A 111 -10.22 12.73 -9.16
C VAL A 111 -11.47 12.76 -8.29
N ASP A 112 -12.04 13.97 -8.10
CA ASP A 112 -13.27 14.14 -7.35
C ASP A 112 -14.53 13.72 -8.13
N ASP A 113 -15.66 13.75 -7.45
CA ASP A 113 -16.96 13.37 -8.00
C ASP A 113 -17.41 14.27 -9.15
N SER A 114 -16.89 15.49 -9.24
CA SER A 114 -17.15 16.45 -10.34
C SER A 114 -16.22 16.25 -11.54
N GLY A 115 -15.21 15.39 -11.40
CA GLY A 115 -14.18 15.12 -12.40
C GLY A 115 -12.98 16.08 -12.35
N GLN A 116 -12.85 16.90 -11.32
CA GLN A 116 -11.64 17.71 -11.11
C GLN A 116 -10.48 16.80 -10.71
N VAL A 117 -9.31 17.06 -11.29
CA VAL A 117 -8.12 16.23 -11.15
C VAL A 117 -7.13 16.91 -10.20
N TYR A 118 -6.74 16.20 -9.15
CA TYR A 118 -5.81 16.63 -8.11
C TYR A 118 -4.48 15.93 -8.33
N ILE A 119 -3.38 16.67 -8.38
CA ILE A 119 -2.05 16.15 -8.74
C ILE A 119 -1.03 16.59 -7.70
N ALA A 120 -0.38 15.64 -7.06
CA ALA A 120 0.77 15.88 -6.19
C ALA A 120 2.00 16.22 -7.05
N ASP A 121 2.31 17.52 -7.13
CA ASP A 121 3.43 18.09 -7.87
C ASP A 121 4.64 18.19 -6.92
N SER A 122 5.22 17.02 -6.62
CA SER A 122 6.19 16.77 -5.56
C SER A 122 7.36 17.75 -5.60
N GLY A 123 8.07 17.83 -6.71
CA GLY A 123 9.22 18.72 -6.84
C GLY A 123 8.92 20.22 -6.82
N ASN A 124 7.64 20.62 -6.78
CA ASN A 124 7.20 22.00 -6.60
C ASN A 124 6.47 22.21 -5.25
N HIS A 125 6.45 21.21 -4.35
CA HIS A 125 5.90 21.28 -3.00
C HIS A 125 4.43 21.75 -2.95
N ARG A 126 3.59 21.21 -3.85
CA ARG A 126 2.20 21.62 -4.00
C ARG A 126 1.32 20.50 -4.54
N VAL A 127 0.00 20.63 -4.35
CA VAL A 127 -1.01 19.94 -5.13
C VAL A 127 -1.62 20.94 -6.11
N GLN A 128 -1.80 20.57 -7.37
CA GLN A 128 -2.50 21.37 -8.36
C GLN A 128 -3.84 20.72 -8.74
N ILE A 129 -4.85 21.54 -9.02
CA ILE A 129 -6.22 21.13 -9.33
C ILE A 129 -6.55 21.58 -10.75
N PHE A 130 -7.12 20.66 -11.54
CA PHE A 130 -7.43 20.87 -12.95
C PHE A 130 -8.88 20.46 -13.26
N LYS A 131 -9.43 21.06 -14.30
CA LYS A 131 -10.65 20.56 -14.94
C LYS A 131 -10.37 19.22 -15.65
N PRO A 132 -11.41 18.43 -15.96
CA PRO A 132 -11.24 17.17 -16.70
C PRO A 132 -10.52 17.28 -18.05
N ASN A 133 -10.52 18.48 -18.65
CA ASN A 133 -9.83 18.76 -19.92
C ASN A 133 -8.37 19.24 -19.73
N GLY A 134 -7.84 19.25 -18.52
CA GLY A 134 -6.49 19.68 -18.21
C GLY A 134 -6.29 21.18 -17.98
N ASN A 135 -7.36 21.98 -17.96
CA ASN A 135 -7.25 23.41 -17.65
C ASN A 135 -7.04 23.60 -16.14
N TYR A 136 -6.01 24.36 -15.78
CA TYR A 136 -5.68 24.69 -14.40
C TYR A 136 -6.83 25.45 -13.69
N ILE A 137 -7.11 25.08 -12.44
CA ILE A 137 -8.10 25.73 -11.57
C ILE A 137 -7.40 26.43 -10.41
N ALA A 138 -6.70 25.68 -9.57
CA ALA A 138 -6.16 26.15 -8.30
C ALA A 138 -4.94 25.32 -7.87
N LYS A 139 -4.30 25.73 -6.78
CA LYS A 139 -3.24 24.96 -6.13
C LYS A 139 -3.30 25.07 -4.62
N ILE A 140 -2.90 24.04 -3.95
CA ILE A 140 -2.62 23.99 -2.52
C ILE A 140 -1.11 24.04 -2.37
N LYS A 141 -0.58 25.10 -1.79
CA LYS A 141 0.81 25.16 -1.36
C LYS A 141 0.98 24.37 -0.08
N ILE A 142 1.88 23.40 -0.07
CA ILE A 142 2.12 22.59 1.13
C ILE A 142 3.15 23.31 2.02
N PRO A 143 2.84 23.61 3.28
CA PRO A 143 3.77 24.32 4.14
C PRO A 143 4.94 23.41 4.55
N SER A 144 6.14 23.96 4.54
CA SER A 144 7.31 23.31 5.14
C SER A 144 7.08 23.05 6.63
N LYS A 145 7.78 22.07 7.18
CA LYS A 145 7.77 21.78 8.61
C LYS A 145 9.19 21.91 9.17
N ASP A 146 9.36 22.73 10.18
CA ASP A 146 10.64 22.91 10.89
C ASP A 146 11.82 23.20 9.94
N GLY A 147 11.55 23.95 8.85
CA GLY A 147 12.53 24.28 7.81
C GLY A 147 12.71 23.21 6.73
N ASN A 148 12.13 22.03 6.88
CA ASN A 148 12.15 20.98 5.85
C ASN A 148 11.08 21.27 4.80
N PRO A 149 11.41 21.30 3.50
CA PRO A 149 10.41 21.42 2.45
C PRO A 149 9.47 20.19 2.47
N SER A 150 8.26 20.37 2.01
CA SER A 150 7.31 19.27 1.86
C SER A 150 7.62 18.47 0.61
N ASP A 151 7.29 17.18 0.66
CA ASP A 151 7.30 16.30 -0.51
C ASP A 151 5.92 15.63 -0.65
N PRO A 152 4.94 16.30 -1.30
CA PRO A 152 3.64 15.70 -1.54
C PRO A 152 3.79 14.56 -2.54
N THR A 153 3.66 13.32 -2.05
CA THR A 153 3.78 12.12 -2.90
C THR A 153 2.44 11.63 -3.41
N ASP A 154 1.36 11.92 -2.69
CA ASP A 154 0.03 11.51 -3.12
C ASP A 154 -1.08 12.41 -2.55
N VAL A 155 -2.25 12.30 -3.15
CA VAL A 155 -3.46 13.03 -2.79
C VAL A 155 -4.68 12.13 -2.99
N VAL A 156 -5.62 12.15 -2.04
CA VAL A 156 -6.91 11.50 -2.19
C VAL A 156 -8.04 12.42 -1.75
N VAL A 157 -9.17 12.37 -2.46
CA VAL A 157 -10.31 13.26 -2.26
C VAL A 157 -11.49 12.52 -1.65
N ASP A 158 -12.12 13.12 -0.66
CA ASP A 158 -13.37 12.69 -0.04
C ASP A 158 -14.43 13.79 -0.20
N ASP A 159 -15.18 13.74 -1.29
CA ASP A 159 -16.27 14.68 -1.55
C ASP A 159 -17.33 14.65 -0.46
N SER A 160 -17.62 13.46 0.08
CA SER A 160 -18.68 13.29 1.06
C SER A 160 -18.41 14.01 2.39
N ARG A 161 -17.14 14.21 2.71
CA ARG A 161 -16.69 14.93 3.91
C ARG A 161 -16.08 16.30 3.58
N ASN A 162 -16.07 16.70 2.32
CA ASN A 162 -15.44 17.91 1.83
C ASN A 162 -13.96 18.00 2.24
N ARG A 163 -13.19 16.90 2.05
CA ARG A 163 -11.80 16.79 2.49
C ARG A 163 -10.87 16.32 1.38
N CYS A 164 -9.65 16.84 1.43
CA CYS A 164 -8.53 16.36 0.63
C CYS A 164 -7.41 15.96 1.59
N TYR A 165 -6.90 14.73 1.43
CA TYR A 165 -5.79 14.20 2.22
C TYR A 165 -4.55 14.17 1.34
N ILE A 166 -3.46 14.76 1.82
CA ILE A 166 -2.19 14.87 1.10
C ILE A 166 -1.10 14.19 1.91
N VAL A 167 -0.39 13.26 1.29
CA VAL A 167 0.78 12.61 1.89
C VAL A 167 1.97 13.54 1.79
N ASP A 168 2.50 14.01 2.91
CA ASP A 168 3.75 14.78 3.00
C ASP A 168 4.87 13.86 3.49
N ASN A 169 5.54 13.22 2.51
CA ASN A 169 6.47 12.11 2.68
C ASN A 169 7.64 12.46 3.60
N ASP A 170 8.40 13.50 3.26
CA ASP A 170 9.62 13.90 3.98
C ASP A 170 9.33 14.40 5.41
N ASN A 171 8.11 14.85 5.67
CA ASN A 171 7.68 15.28 6.99
C ASN A 171 6.88 14.23 7.75
N HIS A 172 6.74 13.00 7.20
CA HIS A 172 6.14 11.84 7.86
C HIS A 172 4.72 12.07 8.36
N ARG A 173 3.88 12.74 7.54
CA ARG A 173 2.53 13.16 7.94
C ARG A 173 1.54 13.11 6.78
N ILE A 174 0.27 13.12 7.14
CA ILE A 174 -0.87 13.31 6.22
C ILE A 174 -1.52 14.65 6.57
N LEU A 175 -1.63 15.52 5.60
CA LEU A 175 -2.27 16.81 5.75
C LEU A 175 -3.71 16.71 5.31
N VAL A 176 -4.63 17.31 6.06
CA VAL A 176 -6.07 17.30 5.78
C VAL A 176 -6.50 18.71 5.42
N TYR A 177 -7.00 18.89 4.22
CA TYR A 177 -7.50 20.16 3.71
C TYR A 177 -9.01 20.12 3.54
N ASP A 178 -9.66 21.25 3.79
CA ASP A 178 -11.03 21.50 3.35
C ASP A 178 -11.05 21.76 1.84
N LEU A 179 -11.89 21.02 1.11
CA LEU A 179 -11.93 21.12 -0.36
C LEU A 179 -12.50 22.43 -0.88
N ALA A 180 -13.46 23.01 -0.17
CA ALA A 180 -14.12 24.24 -0.64
C ALA A 180 -13.23 25.47 -0.45
N THR A 181 -12.47 25.53 0.65
CA THR A 181 -11.63 26.67 1.01
C THR A 181 -10.15 26.46 0.68
N LEU A 182 -9.74 25.23 0.42
CA LEU A 182 -8.35 24.79 0.23
C LEU A 182 -7.45 25.17 1.43
N THR A 183 -7.99 25.19 2.64
CA THR A 183 -7.27 25.51 3.88
C THR A 183 -6.94 24.25 4.65
N LEU A 184 -5.76 24.21 5.29
CA LEU A 184 -5.35 23.12 6.18
C LEU A 184 -6.25 23.12 7.42
N ILE A 185 -6.90 22.00 7.70
CA ILE A 185 -7.81 21.84 8.85
C ILE A 185 -7.30 20.84 9.89
N ASP A 186 -6.42 19.89 9.49
CA ASP A 186 -5.86 18.90 10.40
C ASP A 186 -4.54 18.33 9.88
N THR A 187 -3.82 17.62 10.75
CA THR A 187 -2.59 16.90 10.40
C THR A 187 -2.52 15.59 11.18
N TYR A 188 -2.40 14.47 10.46
CA TYR A 188 -2.22 13.16 11.06
C TYR A 188 -0.78 12.70 10.89
N GLY A 189 -0.22 12.15 11.96
CA GLY A 189 1.08 11.53 11.92
C GLY A 189 2.23 12.35 12.49
N THR A 190 3.22 11.58 12.93
CA THR A 190 4.52 12.04 13.43
C THR A 190 5.59 11.05 12.95
N PRO A 191 6.88 11.42 12.91
CA PRO A 191 7.94 10.47 12.61
C PRO A 191 8.00 9.32 13.64
N GLY A 192 8.04 8.05 13.18
CA GLY A 192 8.18 6.92 14.09
C GLY A 192 7.56 5.62 13.59
N THR A 193 7.45 4.65 14.51
CA THR A 193 6.95 3.28 14.24
C THR A 193 5.62 2.98 14.93
N ASP A 194 5.19 3.81 15.87
CA ASP A 194 3.98 3.60 16.67
C ASP A 194 2.70 3.81 15.87
N LYS A 195 1.55 3.64 16.53
CA LYS A 195 0.23 3.99 15.99
C LYS A 195 0.19 5.47 15.62
N ARG A 196 -0.29 5.79 14.43
CA ARG A 196 -0.30 7.14 13.86
C ARG A 196 1.09 7.77 13.67
N ALA A 197 2.17 7.02 13.77
CA ALA A 197 3.50 7.45 13.37
C ALA A 197 3.86 6.82 12.02
N PHE A 198 4.59 7.55 11.18
CA PHE A 198 4.98 7.13 9.84
C PHE A 198 6.48 7.27 9.63
N ARG A 199 7.00 6.48 8.68
CA ARG A 199 8.34 6.64 8.13
C ARG A 199 8.28 6.61 6.61
N TYR A 200 8.30 7.80 6.00
CA TYR A 200 8.18 8.00 4.56
C TYR A 200 6.87 7.37 4.00
N PRO A 201 5.67 7.85 4.44
CA PRO A 201 4.41 7.44 3.85
C PRO A 201 4.40 7.82 2.36
N PHE A 202 3.80 7.00 1.49
CA PHE A 202 3.96 7.22 0.04
C PHE A 202 2.64 7.37 -0.70
N LEU A 203 1.84 6.31 -0.84
CA LEU A 203 0.52 6.37 -1.47
C LEU A 203 -0.59 6.18 -0.42
N ILE A 204 -1.75 6.74 -0.71
CA ILE A 204 -2.93 6.72 0.16
C ILE A 204 -4.18 6.41 -0.68
N THR A 205 -5.12 5.66 -0.12
CA THR A 205 -6.44 5.47 -0.72
C THR A 205 -7.53 5.45 0.34
N LEU A 206 -8.77 5.61 -0.09
CA LEU A 206 -9.97 5.51 0.75
C LEU A 206 -10.79 4.28 0.38
N ASN A 207 -11.34 3.60 1.38
CA ASN A 207 -12.42 2.65 1.13
C ASN A 207 -13.79 3.36 1.06
N LYS A 208 -14.86 2.62 0.78
CA LYS A 208 -16.23 3.16 0.71
C LYS A 208 -16.70 3.80 2.03
N ALA A 209 -16.20 3.32 3.17
CA ALA A 209 -16.50 3.87 4.49
C ALA A 209 -15.56 5.03 4.89
N LYS A 210 -14.71 5.50 3.94
CA LYS A 210 -13.80 6.62 4.10
C LYS A 210 -12.66 6.39 5.10
N TYR A 211 -12.33 5.14 5.38
CA TYR A 211 -11.10 4.79 6.08
C TYR A 211 -9.91 5.03 5.16
N LEU A 212 -8.84 5.59 5.72
CA LEU A 212 -7.61 5.89 5.01
C LEU A 212 -6.66 4.71 5.13
N TYR A 213 -6.16 4.23 4.00
CA TYR A 213 -5.13 3.19 3.90
C TYR A 213 -3.86 3.85 3.39
N ILE A 214 -2.84 3.94 4.24
CA ILE A 214 -1.60 4.69 3.97
C ILE A 214 -0.44 3.70 3.90
N VAL A 215 0.28 3.69 2.78
CA VAL A 215 1.50 2.89 2.64
C VAL A 215 2.65 3.57 3.39
N ASP A 216 3.10 2.94 4.48
CA ASP A 216 4.16 3.40 5.37
C ASP A 216 5.46 2.65 4.99
N VAL A 217 6.17 3.17 3.97
CA VAL A 217 7.17 2.43 3.18
C VAL A 217 8.32 1.88 4.02
N ILE A 218 8.95 2.71 4.85
CA ILE A 218 10.12 2.29 5.63
C ILE A 218 9.71 1.43 6.83
N ASN A 219 8.48 1.57 7.31
CA ASN A 219 7.90 0.66 8.29
C ASN A 219 7.35 -0.62 7.65
N THR A 220 7.40 -0.75 6.31
CA THR A 220 7.00 -1.93 5.53
C THR A 220 5.58 -2.44 5.86
N ARG A 221 4.64 -1.51 5.95
CA ARG A 221 3.25 -1.80 6.32
C ARG A 221 2.27 -0.86 5.61
N VAL A 222 1.00 -1.21 5.65
CA VAL A 222 -0.09 -0.24 5.44
C VAL A 222 -0.68 0.10 6.80
N GLN A 223 -0.81 1.39 7.10
CA GLN A 223 -1.50 1.84 8.30
C GLN A 223 -2.92 2.28 7.94
N VAL A 224 -3.90 1.80 8.70
CA VAL A 224 -5.32 2.14 8.50
C VAL A 224 -5.76 3.12 9.58
N LEU A 225 -6.30 4.26 9.15
CA LEU A 225 -6.93 5.23 10.03
C LEU A 225 -8.43 5.32 9.70
N ASN A 226 -9.25 5.61 10.70
CA ASN A 226 -10.65 5.95 10.47
C ASN A 226 -10.80 7.36 9.86
N PRO A 227 -12.00 7.78 9.42
CA PRO A 227 -12.20 9.10 8.83
C PRO A 227 -11.84 10.30 9.71
N ASP A 228 -11.70 10.10 11.02
CA ASP A 228 -11.31 11.13 11.98
C ASP A 228 -9.80 11.07 12.33
N GLY A 229 -9.03 10.27 11.57
CA GLY A 229 -7.59 10.13 11.73
C GLY A 229 -7.15 9.27 12.93
N LEU A 230 -8.06 8.51 13.55
CA LEU A 230 -7.73 7.59 14.63
C LEU A 230 -7.23 6.26 14.07
N PHE A 231 -6.24 5.69 14.74
CA PHE A 231 -5.65 4.40 14.37
C PHE A 231 -6.69 3.26 14.44
N VAL A 232 -6.67 2.42 13.42
CA VAL A 232 -7.50 1.20 13.34
C VAL A 232 -6.65 -0.06 13.31
N ALA A 233 -5.74 -0.19 12.33
CA ALA A 233 -4.96 -1.40 12.13
C ALA A 233 -3.62 -1.15 11.43
N PHE A 234 -2.73 -2.11 11.56
CA PHE A 234 -1.61 -2.31 10.65
C PHE A 234 -1.90 -3.52 9.76
N ILE A 235 -1.51 -3.45 8.49
CA ILE A 235 -1.54 -4.56 7.54
C ILE A 235 -0.10 -4.79 7.10
N GLY A 236 0.36 -6.04 7.18
CA GLY A 236 1.71 -6.44 6.82
C GLY A 236 2.75 -6.10 7.89
N GLY A 237 4.01 -6.23 7.49
CA GLY A 237 5.21 -6.03 8.30
C GLY A 237 6.43 -6.34 7.45
N TRP A 238 7.63 -6.20 8.02
CA TRP A 238 8.88 -6.45 7.30
C TRP A 238 9.11 -7.93 7.04
N GLY A 239 9.38 -8.31 5.80
CA GLY A 239 9.79 -9.64 5.41
C GLY A 239 9.48 -9.99 3.95
N VAL A 240 9.54 -11.28 3.63
CA VAL A 240 9.29 -11.82 2.27
C VAL A 240 8.27 -12.96 2.27
N GLU A 241 7.72 -13.28 3.43
CA GLU A 241 6.70 -14.31 3.60
C GLU A 241 5.30 -13.78 3.27
N LYS A 242 4.31 -14.66 3.37
CA LYS A 242 2.90 -14.31 3.15
C LYS A 242 2.44 -13.26 4.16
N GLY A 243 1.93 -12.15 3.67
CA GLY A 243 1.48 -11.05 4.49
C GLY A 243 2.59 -10.07 4.92
N GLU A 244 3.83 -10.30 4.48
CA GLU A 244 4.97 -9.42 4.75
C GLU A 244 5.36 -8.63 3.52
N PHE A 245 5.98 -7.48 3.72
CA PHE A 245 6.44 -6.60 2.64
C PHE A 245 7.93 -6.31 2.74
N PHE A 246 8.56 -6.19 1.57
CA PHE A 246 9.92 -5.70 1.46
C PHE A 246 9.96 -4.22 1.05
N ARG A 247 9.18 -3.85 0.03
CA ARG A 247 9.06 -2.45 -0.43
C ARG A 247 7.63 -2.17 -0.94
N PRO A 248 6.66 -2.03 -0.03
CA PRO A 248 5.30 -1.68 -0.42
C PRO A 248 5.25 -0.29 -1.03
N LYS A 249 4.42 -0.07 -2.05
CA LYS A 249 4.30 1.20 -2.76
C LYS A 249 2.88 1.67 -2.97
N GLY A 250 2.03 0.87 -3.58
CA GLY A 250 0.65 1.20 -3.90
C GLY A 250 -0.35 0.42 -3.06
N VAL A 251 -1.52 0.98 -2.87
CA VAL A 251 -2.64 0.34 -2.21
C VAL A 251 -3.94 0.68 -2.91
N ALA A 252 -4.80 -0.33 -3.12
CA ALA A 252 -6.15 -0.15 -3.67
C ALA A 252 -7.13 -1.07 -2.95
N ILE A 253 -8.41 -0.68 -2.93
CA ILE A 253 -9.48 -1.42 -2.25
C ILE A 253 -10.53 -1.80 -3.28
N ASP A 254 -10.95 -3.05 -3.29
CA ASP A 254 -11.98 -3.51 -4.21
C ASP A 254 -13.42 -3.38 -3.64
N LYS A 255 -14.39 -3.83 -4.43
CA LYS A 255 -15.82 -3.79 -4.06
C LYS A 255 -16.16 -4.60 -2.81
N ASP A 256 -15.37 -5.65 -2.52
CA ASP A 256 -15.55 -6.59 -1.42
C ASP A 256 -14.70 -6.21 -0.20
N SER A 257 -14.10 -5.01 -0.21
CA SER A 257 -13.22 -4.47 0.83
C SER A 257 -11.92 -5.25 1.00
N ARG A 258 -11.48 -6.00 -0.02
CA ARG A 258 -10.15 -6.60 -0.04
C ARG A 258 -9.12 -5.52 -0.33
N VAL A 259 -7.97 -5.60 0.33
CA VAL A 259 -6.87 -4.63 0.24
C VAL A 259 -5.77 -5.20 -0.65
N PHE A 260 -5.51 -4.56 -1.79
CA PHE A 260 -4.45 -4.91 -2.72
C PHE A 260 -3.24 -4.02 -2.45
N VAL A 261 -2.08 -4.61 -2.21
CA VAL A 261 -0.84 -3.87 -1.93
C VAL A 261 0.26 -4.32 -2.88
N SER A 262 0.83 -3.38 -3.63
CA SER A 262 1.98 -3.67 -4.50
C SER A 262 3.26 -3.68 -3.69
N ASP A 263 4.11 -4.69 -3.93
CA ASP A 263 5.50 -4.71 -3.46
C ASP A 263 6.44 -4.56 -4.65
N SER A 264 7.04 -3.38 -4.77
CA SER A 264 7.85 -3.01 -5.95
C SER A 264 9.15 -3.80 -6.07
N TYR A 265 9.70 -4.29 -4.96
CA TYR A 265 10.90 -5.12 -4.96
C TYR A 265 10.58 -6.59 -5.26
N MET A 266 9.56 -7.12 -4.60
CA MET A 266 9.12 -8.51 -4.83
C MET A 266 8.46 -8.68 -6.20
N GLY A 267 7.98 -7.60 -6.82
CA GLY A 267 7.30 -7.62 -8.11
C GLY A 267 5.95 -8.36 -8.05
N ILE A 268 5.23 -8.25 -6.93
CA ILE A 268 3.93 -8.91 -6.71
C ILE A 268 2.91 -7.92 -6.17
N ILE A 269 1.65 -8.34 -6.16
CA ILE A 269 0.57 -7.66 -5.45
C ILE A 269 -0.01 -8.68 -4.47
N GLN A 270 0.05 -8.36 -3.19
CA GLN A 270 -0.58 -9.15 -2.13
C GLN A 270 -2.00 -8.64 -1.86
N VAL A 271 -2.89 -9.56 -1.53
CA VAL A 271 -4.29 -9.29 -1.25
C VAL A 271 -4.58 -9.67 0.20
N PHE A 272 -5.22 -8.78 0.91
CA PHE A 272 -5.65 -8.96 2.29
C PHE A 272 -7.17 -8.86 2.36
N ASP A 273 -7.77 -9.53 3.31
CA ASP A 273 -9.20 -9.43 3.56
C ASP A 273 -9.57 -8.10 4.26
N SER A 274 -10.84 -7.90 4.53
CA SER A 274 -11.35 -6.69 5.21
C SER A 274 -10.86 -6.52 6.65
N ASN A 275 -10.31 -7.58 7.27
CA ASN A 275 -9.72 -7.54 8.60
C ASN A 275 -8.22 -7.25 8.57
N GLY A 276 -7.63 -7.19 7.37
CA GLY A 276 -6.20 -7.00 7.18
C GLY A 276 -5.36 -8.27 7.26
N GLU A 277 -6.00 -9.44 7.25
CA GLU A 277 -5.31 -10.73 7.23
C GLU A 277 -4.94 -11.12 5.79
N PHE A 278 -3.77 -11.76 5.63
CA PHE A 278 -3.32 -12.21 4.31
C PHE A 278 -4.34 -13.18 3.69
N HIS A 279 -4.85 -12.82 2.51
CA HIS A 279 -5.82 -13.62 1.79
C HIS A 279 -5.20 -14.37 0.61
N ALA A 280 -4.48 -13.65 -0.26
CA ALA A 280 -3.96 -14.21 -1.52
C ALA A 280 -2.82 -13.38 -2.10
N VAL A 281 -2.27 -13.82 -3.22
CA VAL A 281 -1.49 -12.99 -4.14
C VAL A 281 -2.20 -12.92 -5.49
N VAL A 282 -1.98 -11.85 -6.24
CA VAL A 282 -2.49 -11.75 -7.61
C VAL A 282 -1.84 -12.85 -8.46
N GLY A 283 -2.68 -13.69 -9.04
CA GLY A 283 -2.28 -14.87 -9.80
C GLY A 283 -2.34 -14.66 -11.31
N ASP A 284 -1.61 -15.52 -12.03
CA ASP A 284 -1.72 -15.68 -13.48
C ASP A 284 -2.42 -17.03 -13.76
N PRO A 285 -3.73 -17.02 -14.10
CA PRO A 285 -4.50 -18.26 -14.26
C PRO A 285 -3.95 -19.11 -15.42
N GLY A 286 -3.42 -18.47 -16.48
CA GLY A 286 -2.84 -19.18 -17.62
C GLY A 286 -1.56 -19.96 -17.30
N LYS A 287 -0.85 -19.58 -16.23
CA LYS A 287 0.38 -20.23 -15.78
C LYS A 287 0.23 -20.99 -14.47
N GLY A 288 -0.90 -20.87 -13.80
CA GLY A 288 -1.10 -21.46 -12.49
C GLY A 288 -0.11 -20.95 -11.42
N ALA A 289 0.42 -19.74 -11.58
CA ALA A 289 1.51 -19.17 -10.80
C ALA A 289 1.15 -17.77 -10.25
N VAL A 290 2.02 -17.22 -9.42
CA VAL A 290 1.97 -15.82 -9.00
C VAL A 290 2.24 -14.92 -10.20
N LYS A 291 1.39 -13.91 -10.40
CA LYS A 291 1.63 -12.87 -11.41
C LYS A 291 2.82 -12.01 -11.01
N LYS A 292 3.81 -11.90 -11.89
CA LYS A 292 4.94 -10.98 -11.68
C LYS A 292 4.74 -9.70 -12.49
N PHE A 293 5.07 -8.59 -11.84
CA PHE A 293 5.01 -7.23 -12.37
C PHE A 293 6.39 -6.59 -12.35
N VAL A 294 6.63 -5.64 -13.24
CA VAL A 294 7.92 -4.93 -13.32
C VAL A 294 7.87 -3.66 -12.49
N THR A 295 8.39 -3.73 -11.27
CA THR A 295 8.36 -2.61 -10.30
C THR A 295 6.97 -1.99 -10.17
N PRO A 296 5.98 -2.76 -9.65
CA PRO A 296 4.62 -2.24 -9.48
C PRO A 296 4.62 -1.12 -8.43
N THR A 297 3.97 -0.01 -8.77
CA THR A 297 3.83 1.19 -7.90
C THR A 297 2.35 1.49 -7.67
N GLY A 298 1.81 2.54 -8.25
CA GLY A 298 0.41 2.92 -8.09
C GLY A 298 -0.57 1.82 -8.47
N LEU A 299 -1.62 1.68 -7.69
CA LEU A 299 -2.73 0.77 -7.91
C LEU A 299 -4.05 1.53 -7.86
N PHE A 300 -4.96 1.16 -8.73
CA PHE A 300 -6.35 1.62 -8.67
C PHE A 300 -7.30 0.47 -8.99
N ILE A 301 -8.45 0.41 -8.32
CA ILE A 301 -9.53 -0.53 -8.66
C ILE A 301 -10.80 0.28 -8.91
N ASP A 302 -11.36 0.13 -10.10
CA ASP A 302 -12.57 0.84 -10.48
C ASP A 302 -13.87 0.09 -10.10
N ASN A 303 -15.01 0.74 -10.29
CA ASN A 303 -16.32 0.19 -9.98
C ASN A 303 -16.76 -0.99 -10.90
N ARG A 304 -15.98 -1.29 -11.95
CA ARG A 304 -16.15 -2.45 -12.86
C ARG A 304 -15.23 -3.60 -12.48
N ASN A 305 -14.64 -3.57 -11.27
CA ASN A 305 -13.71 -4.57 -10.77
C ASN A 305 -12.44 -4.71 -11.64
N ARG A 306 -11.97 -3.61 -12.24
CA ARG A 306 -10.73 -3.58 -13.00
C ARG A 306 -9.60 -3.07 -12.13
N LEU A 307 -8.53 -3.88 -12.05
CA LEU A 307 -7.27 -3.54 -11.38
C LEU A 307 -6.33 -2.89 -12.40
N TYR A 308 -5.94 -1.66 -12.12
CA TYR A 308 -4.92 -0.91 -12.83
C TYR A 308 -3.61 -1.01 -12.06
N VAL A 309 -2.54 -1.43 -12.73
CA VAL A 309 -1.22 -1.63 -12.14
C VAL A 309 -0.20 -0.77 -12.90
N VAL A 310 0.36 0.20 -12.23
CA VAL A 310 1.47 0.98 -12.78
C VAL A 310 2.75 0.14 -12.67
N GLU A 311 3.31 -0.25 -13.81
CA GLU A 311 4.58 -0.95 -13.91
C GLU A 311 5.68 0.06 -14.31
N MET A 312 6.25 0.73 -13.31
CA MET A 312 7.08 1.93 -13.45
C MET A 312 8.26 1.72 -14.43
N LEU A 313 9.05 0.66 -14.23
CA LEU A 313 10.22 0.40 -15.07
C LEU A 313 9.86 -0.29 -16.40
N ALA A 314 8.64 -0.78 -16.57
CA ALA A 314 8.12 -1.23 -17.85
C ALA A 314 7.50 -0.10 -18.67
N ASN A 315 7.40 1.12 -18.12
CA ASN A 315 6.81 2.29 -18.75
C ASN A 315 5.38 2.03 -19.27
N LYS A 316 4.56 1.36 -18.46
CA LYS A 316 3.18 1.02 -18.82
C LYS A 316 2.26 0.98 -17.60
N VAL A 317 0.97 1.05 -17.87
CA VAL A 317 -0.07 0.66 -16.93
C VAL A 317 -0.80 -0.55 -17.49
N SER A 318 -0.77 -1.65 -16.77
CA SER A 318 -1.49 -2.88 -17.15
C SER A 318 -2.84 -2.93 -16.47
N VAL A 319 -3.87 -3.30 -17.22
CA VAL A 319 -5.25 -3.35 -16.73
C VAL A 319 -5.77 -4.78 -16.77
N TYR A 320 -6.33 -5.20 -15.66
CA TYR A 320 -6.85 -6.54 -15.46
C TYR A 320 -8.30 -6.50 -14.97
N HIS A 321 -9.08 -7.50 -15.30
CA HIS A 321 -10.33 -7.78 -14.59
C HIS A 321 -10.02 -8.73 -13.44
N ILE A 322 -10.47 -8.38 -12.24
CA ILE A 322 -10.38 -9.25 -11.07
C ILE A 322 -11.51 -10.29 -11.20
N GLU A 323 -11.12 -11.55 -11.28
CA GLU A 323 -12.08 -12.67 -11.29
C GLU A 323 -12.52 -12.95 -9.86
N ASP A 324 -13.78 -13.36 -9.69
CA ASP A 324 -14.26 -13.81 -8.39
C ASP A 324 -13.48 -15.08 -7.99
N ASP A 325 -13.14 -15.17 -6.70
CA ASP A 325 -12.43 -16.33 -6.19
C ASP A 325 -13.28 -17.59 -6.45
N VAL A 326 -12.79 -18.51 -7.24
CA VAL A 326 -13.39 -19.83 -7.40
C VAL A 326 -12.94 -20.67 -6.22
N GLU A 327 -13.91 -21.12 -5.40
CA GLU A 327 -13.66 -22.04 -4.28
C GLU A 327 -13.03 -23.37 -4.71
#